data_b08023169f0cbe74c8a9840072077464
#
_entry.id   b08023169f0cbe74c8a9840072077464
#
_cell.length_a   1.000
_cell.length_b   1.000
_cell.length_c   1.000
_cell.angle_alpha   90.00
_cell.angle_beta   90.00
_cell.angle_gamma   90.00
#
_symmetry.space_group_name_H-M   'P 1'
#
loop_
_entity.id
_entity.type
_entity.pdbx_description
1 polymer ?
#
loop_
_entity_poly.entity_id
_entity_poly.type
_entity_poly.pdbx_seq_one_letter_code
_entity_poly.pdbx_strand_id
1 'polypeptide(L)'
;MNNSIRNIQLVAVVVVLISTIIAFFLEMREMYENRDITLADLLLMFIYIEVIGLVRSYWETRAVRITYPLVIAITALARFIISQDKESDPTNLIYISLAILIVALATVIIRFRNSKYLKIDKSKSNEL
;
A
#
# COMPACT_ATOMS: atom_id res chain seq x y z
N MET A 1 0.88 -24.73 -10.60
CA MET A 1 1.60 -23.49 -10.93
C MET A 1 3.09 -23.76 -10.97
N ASN A 2 3.73 -23.35 -12.06
CA ASN A 2 5.14 -23.67 -12.29
C ASN A 2 6.06 -23.13 -11.21
N ASN A 3 7.01 -23.92 -10.74
CA ASN A 3 8.04 -23.53 -9.79
C ASN A 3 8.81 -22.27 -10.24
N SER A 4 8.94 -22.10 -11.56
CA SER A 4 9.60 -20.93 -12.17
C SER A 4 8.88 -19.61 -11.86
N ILE A 5 7.55 -19.59 -11.97
CA ILE A 5 6.75 -18.40 -11.66
C ILE A 5 6.85 -18.05 -10.18
N ARG A 6 6.80 -19.04 -9.31
CA ARG A 6 6.96 -18.87 -7.87
C ARG A 6 8.34 -18.31 -7.50
N ASN A 7 9.37 -18.77 -8.16
CA ASN A 7 10.73 -18.27 -7.95
C ASN A 7 10.88 -16.81 -8.41
N ILE A 8 10.29 -16.45 -9.55
CA ILE A 8 10.29 -15.07 -10.05
C ILE A 8 9.56 -14.14 -9.08
N GLN A 9 8.41 -14.54 -8.57
CA GLN A 9 7.67 -13.77 -7.57
C GLN A 9 8.46 -13.59 -6.27
N LEU A 10 9.11 -14.64 -5.80
CA LEU A 10 9.95 -14.57 -4.61
C LEU A 10 11.12 -13.59 -4.79
N VAL A 11 11.80 -13.67 -5.92
CA VAL A 11 12.91 -12.74 -6.24
C VAL A 11 12.39 -11.31 -6.31
N ALA A 12 11.26 -11.08 -6.96
CA ALA A 12 10.64 -9.76 -7.05
C ALA A 12 10.31 -9.19 -5.65
N VAL A 13 9.72 -9.99 -4.77
CA VAL A 13 9.39 -9.60 -3.40
C VAL A 13 10.64 -9.25 -2.58
N VAL A 14 11.70 -10.04 -2.73
CA VAL A 14 13.00 -9.76 -2.06
C VAL A 14 13.62 -8.47 -2.57
N VAL A 15 13.59 -8.23 -3.88
CA VAL A 15 14.09 -6.98 -4.48
C VAL A 15 13.31 -5.78 -3.97
N VAL A 16 11.98 -5.87 -3.91
CA VAL A 16 11.12 -4.81 -3.36
C VAL A 16 11.45 -4.54 -1.89
N LEU A 17 11.64 -5.59 -1.09
CA LEU A 17 11.99 -5.45 0.33
C LEU A 17 13.32 -4.73 0.51
N ILE A 18 14.36 -5.16 -0.18
CA ILE A 18 15.70 -4.55 -0.09
C ILE A 18 15.66 -3.08 -0.55
N SER A 19 15.01 -2.81 -1.68
CA SER A 19 14.85 -1.45 -2.21
C SER A 19 14.09 -0.55 -1.25
N THR A 20 13.05 -1.06 -0.59
CA THR A 20 12.24 -0.32 0.38
C THR A 20 13.06 0.02 1.63
N ILE A 21 13.85 -0.91 2.14
CA ILE A 21 14.73 -0.67 3.30
C ILE A 21 15.77 0.39 2.97
N ILE A 22 16.42 0.30 1.81
CA ILE A 22 17.39 1.30 1.36
C ILE A 22 16.73 2.67 1.23
N ALA A 23 15.58 2.74 0.57
CA ALA A 23 14.82 3.99 0.39
C ALA A 23 14.42 4.61 1.73
N PHE A 24 14.00 3.81 2.69
CA PHE A 24 13.64 4.26 4.04
C PHE A 24 14.83 4.93 4.74
N PHE A 25 16.00 4.32 4.70
CA PHE A 25 17.19 4.90 5.31
C PHE A 25 17.67 6.16 4.59
N LEU A 26 17.58 6.19 3.26
CA LEU A 26 17.93 7.38 2.48
C LEU A 26 17.00 8.55 2.80
N GLU A 27 15.72 8.31 2.94
CA GLU A 27 14.72 9.32 3.35
C GLU A 27 15.01 9.85 4.76
N MET A 28 15.29 8.96 5.71
CA MET A 28 15.68 9.36 7.07
C MET A 28 16.92 10.26 7.06
N ARG A 29 17.92 9.91 6.23
CA ARG A 29 19.14 10.70 6.09
C ARG A 29 18.84 12.09 5.53
N GLU A 30 18.04 12.18 4.48
CA GLU A 30 17.63 13.44 3.86
C GLU A 30 16.89 14.34 4.85
N MET A 31 15.95 13.78 5.61
CA MET A 31 15.24 14.50 6.68
C MET A 31 16.19 15.03 7.75
N TYR A 32 17.21 14.27 8.11
CA TYR A 32 18.22 14.68 9.08
C TYR A 32 19.13 15.81 8.56
N GLU A 33 19.55 15.72 7.31
CA GLU A 33 20.42 16.71 6.68
C GLU A 33 19.70 18.05 6.47
N ASN A 34 18.46 18.01 6.03
CA ASN A 34 17.64 19.20 5.79
C ASN A 34 17.12 19.84 7.08
N ARG A 35 17.15 19.14 8.20
CA ARG A 35 16.62 19.54 9.51
C ARG A 35 15.16 20.03 9.48
N ASP A 36 14.44 19.63 8.45
CA ASP A 36 13.04 19.96 8.25
C ASP A 36 12.27 18.69 7.96
N ILE A 37 11.27 18.41 8.78
CA ILE A 37 10.41 17.24 8.65
C ILE A 37 9.05 17.71 8.20
N THR A 38 8.72 17.43 6.95
CA THR A 38 7.41 17.78 6.41
C THR A 38 6.41 16.64 6.63
N LEU A 39 5.13 16.98 6.59
CA LEU A 39 4.06 15.98 6.65
C LEU A 39 4.12 15.01 5.45
N ALA A 40 4.56 15.50 4.28
CA ALA A 40 4.76 14.69 3.10
C ALA A 40 5.85 13.61 3.30
N ASP A 41 6.93 13.95 4.01
CA ASP A 41 8.00 13.00 4.32
C ASP A 41 7.52 11.90 5.27
N LEU A 42 6.72 12.25 6.27
CA LEU A 42 6.12 11.28 7.19
C LEU A 42 5.18 10.32 6.44
N LEU A 43 4.37 10.82 5.51
CA LEU A 43 3.50 9.97 4.68
C LEU A 43 4.31 9.05 3.77
N LEU A 44 5.44 9.51 3.24
CA LEU A 44 6.35 8.67 2.46
C LEU A 44 6.91 7.52 3.31
N MET A 45 7.31 7.80 4.54
CA MET A 45 7.76 6.77 5.48
C MET A 45 6.65 5.75 5.78
N PHE A 46 5.40 6.19 5.91
CA PHE A 46 4.25 5.30 6.04
C PHE A 46 4.10 4.36 4.84
N ILE A 47 4.28 4.86 3.62
CA ILE A 47 4.26 4.04 2.41
C ILE A 47 5.31 2.94 2.49
N TYR A 48 6.52 3.24 2.93
CA TYR A 48 7.57 2.24 3.08
C TYR A 48 7.22 1.17 4.13
N ILE A 49 6.64 1.57 5.26
CA ILE A 49 6.18 0.64 6.30
C ILE A 49 5.08 -0.29 5.74
N GLU A 50 4.16 0.24 4.95
CA GLU A 50 3.10 -0.54 4.33
C GLU A 50 3.62 -1.52 3.28
N VAL A 51 4.62 -1.12 2.49
CA VAL A 51 5.31 -2.03 1.55
C VAL A 51 5.98 -3.18 2.31
N ILE A 52 6.63 -2.91 3.43
CA ILE A 52 7.19 -3.95 4.30
C ILE A 52 6.09 -4.88 4.83
N GLY A 53 4.95 -4.32 5.22
CA GLY A 53 3.77 -5.09 5.63
C GLY A 53 3.23 -5.99 4.52
N LEU A 54 3.21 -5.49 3.28
CA LEU A 54 2.84 -6.26 2.09
C LEU A 54 3.78 -7.45 1.87
N VAL A 55 5.09 -7.21 1.95
CA VAL A 55 6.11 -8.27 1.82
C VAL A 55 5.95 -9.32 2.90
N ARG A 56 5.73 -8.91 4.16
CA ARG A 56 5.46 -9.81 5.27
C ARG A 56 4.22 -10.66 5.02
N SER A 57 3.13 -10.04 4.59
CA SER A 57 1.88 -10.74 4.27
C SER A 57 2.07 -11.77 3.17
N TYR A 58 2.83 -11.44 2.13
CA TYR A 58 3.18 -12.39 1.07
C TYR A 58 4.00 -13.57 1.60
N TRP A 59 4.94 -13.30 2.51
CA TRP A 59 5.79 -14.35 3.10
C TRP A 59 4.99 -15.35 3.93
N GLU A 60 4.02 -14.84 4.70
CA GLU A 60 3.17 -15.65 5.58
C GLU A 60 2.12 -16.45 4.79
N THR A 61 1.47 -15.83 3.82
CA THR A 61 0.31 -16.40 3.12
C THR A 61 0.60 -16.87 1.70
N ARG A 62 1.77 -16.53 1.15
CA ARG A 62 2.13 -16.74 -0.26
C ARG A 62 1.14 -16.12 -1.25
N ALA A 63 0.35 -15.17 -0.79
CA ALA A 63 -0.61 -14.43 -1.59
C ALA A 63 -0.55 -12.94 -1.26
N VAL A 64 -0.70 -12.10 -2.27
CA VAL A 64 -0.80 -10.65 -2.09
C VAL A 64 -2.24 -10.31 -1.70
N ARG A 65 -2.43 -9.76 -0.51
CA ARG A 65 -3.72 -9.21 -0.11
C ARG A 65 -3.94 -7.88 -0.82
N ILE A 66 -5.03 -7.76 -1.54
CA ILE A 66 -5.38 -6.58 -2.34
C ILE A 66 -5.48 -5.32 -1.47
N THR A 67 -5.80 -5.45 -0.19
CA THR A 67 -5.92 -4.33 0.76
C THR A 67 -4.62 -3.52 0.88
N TYR A 68 -3.45 -4.16 0.90
CA TYR A 68 -2.17 -3.44 1.03
C TYR A 68 -1.87 -2.50 -0.14
N PRO A 69 -1.92 -2.94 -1.42
CA PRO A 69 -1.73 -2.04 -2.54
C PRO A 69 -2.74 -0.88 -2.58
N LEU A 70 -3.98 -1.10 -2.17
CA LEU A 70 -5.01 -0.07 -2.13
C LEU A 70 -4.71 0.98 -1.06
N VAL A 71 -4.28 0.58 0.13
CA VAL A 71 -3.88 1.51 1.19
C VAL A 71 -2.64 2.30 0.77
N ILE A 72 -1.66 1.67 0.15
CA ILE A 72 -0.48 2.34 -0.41
C ILE A 72 -0.90 3.38 -1.44
N ALA A 73 -1.86 3.08 -2.32
CA ALA A 73 -2.38 4.02 -3.31
C ALA A 73 -3.05 5.25 -2.66
N ILE A 74 -3.85 5.04 -1.62
CA ILE A 74 -4.50 6.14 -0.87
C ILE A 74 -3.45 7.03 -0.20
N THR A 75 -2.46 6.45 0.45
CA THR A 75 -1.39 7.18 1.13
C THR A 75 -0.53 7.96 0.13
N ALA A 76 -0.23 7.38 -1.03
CA ALA A 76 0.51 8.05 -2.10
C ALA A 76 -0.26 9.25 -2.67
N LEU A 77 -1.56 9.10 -2.89
CA LEU A 77 -2.42 10.20 -3.34
C LEU A 77 -2.53 11.31 -2.29
N ALA A 78 -2.67 10.94 -1.02
CA ALA A 78 -2.67 11.90 0.09
C ALA A 78 -1.36 12.68 0.16
N ARG A 79 -0.22 11.99 0.03
CA ARG A 79 1.09 12.64 -0.07
C ARG A 79 1.16 13.63 -1.24
N PHE A 80 0.62 13.24 -2.39
CA PHE A 80 0.60 14.12 -3.57
C PHE A 80 -0.19 15.40 -3.30
N ILE A 81 -1.33 15.32 -2.63
CA ILE A 81 -2.12 16.50 -2.23
C ILE A 81 -1.32 17.44 -1.32
N ILE A 82 -0.63 16.88 -0.34
CA ILE A 82 0.13 17.66 0.65
C ILE A 82 1.38 18.30 0.03
N SER A 83 1.98 17.64 -0.95
CA SER A 83 3.18 18.12 -1.64
C SER A 83 2.91 19.18 -2.70
N GLN A 84 1.64 19.44 -3.02
CA GLN A 84 1.31 20.47 -4.00
C GLN A 84 1.54 21.86 -3.45
N ASP A 85 2.18 22.71 -4.25
CA ASP A 85 2.34 24.11 -3.95
C ASP A 85 1.00 24.86 -3.94
N LYS A 86 0.92 25.93 -3.15
CA LYS A 86 -0.27 26.79 -3.03
C LYS A 86 -0.69 27.44 -4.35
N GLU A 87 0.17 27.44 -5.35
CA GLU A 87 -0.11 27.95 -6.68
C GLU A 87 -0.72 26.91 -7.63
N SER A 88 -0.85 25.65 -7.18
CA SER A 88 -1.48 24.59 -7.98
C SER A 88 -2.97 24.86 -8.16
N ASP A 89 -3.47 24.52 -9.35
CA ASP A 89 -4.89 24.68 -9.69
C ASP A 89 -5.77 23.89 -8.70
N PRO A 90 -6.71 24.55 -8.01
CA PRO A 90 -7.64 23.88 -7.09
C PRO A 90 -8.40 22.71 -7.72
N THR A 91 -8.59 22.73 -9.03
CA THR A 91 -9.27 21.66 -9.77
C THR A 91 -8.54 20.33 -9.64
N ASN A 92 -7.21 20.33 -9.62
CA ASN A 92 -6.40 19.13 -9.44
C ASN A 92 -6.65 18.46 -8.09
N LEU A 93 -6.84 19.26 -7.03
CA LEU A 93 -7.15 18.73 -5.69
C LEU A 93 -8.50 18.01 -5.66
N ILE A 94 -9.49 18.50 -6.40
CA ILE A 94 -10.81 17.87 -6.50
C ILE A 94 -10.68 16.51 -7.19
N TYR A 95 -9.94 16.41 -8.29
CA TYR A 95 -9.73 15.15 -9.02
C TYR A 95 -8.99 14.11 -8.14
N ILE A 96 -7.96 14.52 -7.43
CA ILE A 96 -7.19 13.63 -6.56
C ILE A 96 -8.06 13.17 -5.37
N SER A 97 -8.83 14.07 -4.77
CA SER A 97 -9.75 13.74 -3.68
C SER A 97 -10.82 12.75 -4.13
N LEU A 98 -11.36 12.91 -5.35
CA LEU A 98 -12.30 11.98 -5.96
C LEU A 98 -11.64 10.61 -6.20
N ALA A 99 -10.41 10.57 -6.67
CA ALA A 99 -9.65 9.34 -6.85
C ALA A 99 -9.45 8.59 -5.52
N ILE A 100 -9.11 9.30 -4.45
CA ILE A 100 -8.99 8.72 -3.09
C ILE A 100 -10.33 8.12 -2.65
N LEU A 101 -11.42 8.83 -2.85
CA LEU A 101 -12.76 8.35 -2.51
C LEU A 101 -13.11 7.06 -3.27
N ILE A 102 -12.83 7.01 -4.57
CA ILE A 102 -13.07 5.83 -5.41
C ILE A 102 -12.25 4.63 -4.91
N VAL A 103 -10.97 4.82 -4.64
CA VAL A 103 -10.09 3.76 -4.13
C VAL A 103 -10.53 3.29 -2.74
N ALA A 104 -10.93 4.21 -1.86
CA ALA A 104 -11.46 3.89 -0.54
C ALA A 104 -12.75 3.07 -0.63
N LEU A 105 -13.69 3.45 -1.49
CA LEU A 105 -14.91 2.69 -1.73
C LEU A 105 -14.62 1.30 -2.30
N ALA A 106 -13.71 1.19 -3.26
CA ALA A 106 -13.26 -0.09 -3.80
C ALA A 106 -12.68 -0.99 -2.71
N THR A 107 -11.89 -0.44 -1.79
CA THR A 107 -11.32 -1.17 -0.65
C THR A 107 -12.41 -1.73 0.27
N VAL A 108 -13.43 -0.92 0.58
CA VAL A 108 -14.57 -1.33 1.40
C VAL A 108 -15.35 -2.45 0.71
N ILE A 109 -15.65 -2.31 -0.57
CA ILE A 109 -16.39 -3.33 -1.35
C ILE A 109 -15.64 -4.66 -1.37
N ILE A 110 -14.34 -4.65 -1.63
CA ILE A 110 -13.50 -5.86 -1.65
C ILE A 110 -13.47 -6.51 -0.27
N ARG A 111 -13.36 -5.72 0.78
CA ARG A 111 -13.35 -6.20 2.16
C ARG A 111 -14.67 -6.89 2.54
N PHE A 112 -15.78 -6.31 2.14
CA PHE A 112 -17.12 -6.92 2.34
C PHE A 112 -17.28 -8.23 1.57
N ARG A 113 -16.85 -8.29 0.33
CA ARG A 113 -16.88 -9.53 -0.48
C ARG A 113 -16.09 -10.65 0.17
N ASN A 114 -14.87 -10.39 0.59
CA ASN A 114 -14.03 -11.39 1.23
C ASN A 114 -14.62 -11.90 2.56
N SER A 115 -15.22 -11.01 3.35
CA SER A 115 -15.91 -11.37 4.60
C SER A 115 -17.11 -12.29 4.34
N LYS A 116 -17.84 -12.04 3.26
CA LYS A 116 -19.02 -12.84 2.88
C LYS A 116 -18.64 -14.26 2.43
N TYR A 117 -17.55 -14.39 1.64
CA TYR A 117 -17.02 -15.70 1.22
C TYR A 117 -16.53 -16.53 2.40
N LEU A 118 -15.83 -15.95 3.36
CA LEU A 118 -15.37 -16.64 4.56
C LEU A 118 -16.50 -17.14 5.45
N LYS A 119 -17.62 -16.41 5.52
CA LYS A 119 -18.82 -16.85 6.27
C LYS A 119 -19.51 -18.04 5.61
N ILE A 120 -19.58 -18.06 4.29
CA ILE A 120 -20.22 -19.16 3.53
C ILE A 120 -19.38 -20.43 3.65
N ASP A 121 -18.06 -20.33 3.61
CA ASP A 121 -17.16 -21.48 3.74
C ASP A 121 -17.22 -22.10 5.14
N LYS A 122 -17.27 -21.28 6.19
CA LYS A 122 -17.48 -21.76 7.57
C LYS A 122 -18.83 -22.43 7.79
N SER A 123 -19.87 -21.95 7.12
CA SER A 123 -21.19 -22.58 7.19
C SER A 123 -21.19 -23.97 6.58
N LYS A 124 -20.54 -24.15 5.44
CA LYS A 124 -20.41 -25.45 4.78
C LYS A 124 -19.56 -26.44 5.58
N SER A 125 -18.53 -25.96 6.29
CA SER A 125 -17.67 -26.81 7.11
C SER A 125 -18.37 -27.34 8.37
N ASN A 126 -19.37 -26.63 8.86
CA ASN A 126 -20.15 -27.06 10.06
C ASN A 126 -21.31 -28.01 9.72
N GLU A 127 -21.66 -28.18 8.44
CA GLU A 127 -22.69 -29.12 7.99
C GLU A 127 -22.14 -30.49 7.57
N LEU A 128 -20.82 -30.64 7.52
CA LEU A 128 -20.11 -31.89 7.27
C LEU A 128 -19.62 -32.53 8.55
#